data_82ffb95e911339d6cf109e733191d567
#
_entry.id   82ffb95e911339d6cf109e733191d567
#
_cell.length_a   1.000
_cell.length_b   1.000
_cell.length_c   1.000
_cell.angle_alpha   90.00
_cell.angle_beta   90.00
_cell.angle_gamma   90.00
#
_symmetry.space_group_name_H-M   'P 1'
#
loop_
_entity.id
_entity.type
_entity.pdbx_description
1 polymer ?
#
loop_
_entity_poly.entity_id
_entity_poly.type
_entity_poly.pdbx_seq_one_letter_code
_entity_poly.pdbx_strand_id
1 'polypeptide(L)'
;MSFTELSLKDSEVRYRRLFEAAQDGILLLDAETGMITDVNPFLVKMLGYSRDEFIKRKLWEVGAFRDIEASKEAFLALQKNEYIRYKDLPLRSRDGKLTQVEFVSNVYFAGGEKVIQCNIRDITERQHAHNVLVKSKAILRRQSVRDHLTGLFNRRYMEETLERELLRASRKEYSVGVILMDVDNFKRFNDTCGHAAGDAILQELANLLRGCVHREDIPTRYGGDEFILVLPDASRSVTLKRAELICENAKQFHLQFNGKNLEGISLSIGVAVFPEDGATSAALLSAADAALYHAKREGRGRVATVS
;
A
#
# COMPACT_ATOMS: atom_id res chain seq x y z
N MET A 1 53.37 -23.71 -32.51
CA MET A 1 52.39 -23.49 -31.44
C MET A 1 51.84 -24.81 -30.98
N SER A 2 51.99 -25.12 -29.71
CA SER A 2 51.49 -26.40 -29.16
C SER A 2 49.95 -26.33 -29.04
N PHE A 3 49.30 -27.49 -29.06
CA PHE A 3 47.82 -27.59 -28.88
C PHE A 3 47.33 -26.90 -27.59
N THR A 4 48.18 -26.85 -26.58
CA THR A 4 47.95 -26.19 -25.28
C THR A 4 47.96 -24.66 -25.41
N GLU A 5 48.82 -24.05 -26.21
CA GLU A 5 48.89 -22.60 -26.42
C GLU A 5 47.72 -22.05 -27.24
N LEU A 6 47.20 -22.83 -28.24
CA LEU A 6 45.97 -22.47 -28.94
C LEU A 6 44.75 -22.52 -28.00
N SER A 7 44.66 -23.54 -27.16
CA SER A 7 43.56 -23.70 -26.17
C SER A 7 43.54 -22.57 -25.13
N LEU A 8 44.70 -22.10 -24.68
CA LEU A 8 44.82 -20.98 -23.75
C LEU A 8 44.37 -19.67 -24.41
N LYS A 9 44.80 -19.43 -25.65
CA LYS A 9 44.46 -18.21 -26.38
C LYS A 9 42.97 -18.12 -26.72
N ASP A 10 42.33 -19.23 -27.05
CA ASP A 10 40.90 -19.32 -27.30
C ASP A 10 40.10 -19.12 -26.01
N SER A 11 40.60 -19.63 -24.88
CA SER A 11 39.98 -19.42 -23.56
C SER A 11 40.07 -17.95 -23.13
N GLU A 12 41.21 -17.29 -23.31
CA GLU A 12 41.40 -15.88 -23.01
C GLU A 12 40.50 -14.98 -23.88
N VAL A 13 40.41 -15.24 -25.17
CA VAL A 13 39.53 -14.50 -26.09
C VAL A 13 38.06 -14.64 -25.66
N ARG A 14 37.65 -15.85 -25.27
CA ARG A 14 36.28 -16.13 -24.82
C ARG A 14 35.97 -15.40 -23.51
N TYR A 15 36.88 -15.46 -22.54
CA TYR A 15 36.75 -14.73 -21.29
C TYR A 15 36.62 -13.22 -21.54
N ARG A 16 37.52 -12.66 -22.32
CA ARG A 16 37.53 -11.22 -22.64
C ARG A 16 36.22 -10.77 -23.27
N ARG A 17 35.69 -11.55 -24.24
CA ARG A 17 34.39 -11.26 -24.85
C ARG A 17 33.22 -11.28 -23.84
N LEU A 18 33.18 -12.27 -22.95
CA LEU A 18 32.15 -12.34 -21.91
C LEU A 18 32.22 -11.18 -20.93
N PHE A 19 33.42 -10.80 -20.54
CA PHE A 19 33.65 -9.69 -19.63
C PHE A 19 33.29 -8.34 -20.25
N GLU A 20 33.72 -8.10 -21.50
CA GLU A 20 33.47 -6.85 -22.22
C GLU A 20 32.04 -6.68 -22.70
N ALA A 21 31.36 -7.78 -23.06
CA ALA A 21 29.99 -7.75 -23.57
C ALA A 21 28.91 -7.81 -22.46
N ALA A 22 29.31 -8.00 -21.21
CA ALA A 22 28.38 -8.06 -20.09
C ALA A 22 27.59 -6.76 -19.95
N GLN A 23 26.26 -6.89 -19.72
CA GLN A 23 25.36 -5.76 -19.47
C GLN A 23 25.20 -5.45 -17.97
N ASP A 24 26.00 -6.08 -17.13
CA ASP A 24 26.19 -5.75 -15.72
C ASP A 24 27.63 -5.20 -15.53
N GLY A 25 27.82 -4.31 -14.57
CA GLY A 25 29.16 -3.87 -14.17
C GLY A 25 29.92 -5.03 -13.55
N ILE A 26 31.11 -5.32 -14.04
CA ILE A 26 31.99 -6.33 -13.46
C ILE A 26 33.30 -5.67 -13.04
N LEU A 27 33.73 -5.99 -11.82
CA LEU A 27 34.95 -5.50 -11.22
C LEU A 27 35.65 -6.67 -10.54
N LEU A 28 36.95 -6.79 -10.80
CA LEU A 28 37.81 -7.82 -10.21
C LEU A 28 38.77 -7.17 -9.22
N LEU A 29 38.95 -7.83 -8.05
CA LEU A 29 39.85 -7.39 -7.01
C LEU A 29 40.77 -8.54 -6.60
N ASP A 30 41.96 -8.20 -6.24
CA ASP A 30 42.82 -9.08 -5.48
C ASP A 30 42.27 -9.26 -4.05
N ALA A 31 42.08 -10.48 -3.63
CA ALA A 31 41.40 -10.80 -2.35
C ALA A 31 42.25 -10.51 -1.11
N GLU A 32 43.58 -10.40 -1.24
CA GLU A 32 44.47 -10.11 -0.11
C GLU A 32 44.57 -8.60 0.12
N THR A 33 44.78 -7.85 -0.97
CA THR A 33 45.04 -6.40 -0.91
C THR A 33 43.80 -5.54 -1.06
N GLY A 34 42.73 -6.06 -1.67
CA GLY A 34 41.53 -5.32 -2.05
C GLY A 34 41.75 -4.37 -3.23
N MET A 35 42.86 -4.50 -3.95
CA MET A 35 43.16 -3.68 -5.12
C MET A 35 42.39 -4.17 -6.34
N ILE A 36 41.87 -3.24 -7.10
CA ILE A 36 41.16 -3.50 -8.35
C ILE A 36 42.17 -3.93 -9.42
N THR A 37 41.97 -5.11 -9.95
CA THR A 37 42.81 -5.69 -11.01
C THR A 37 42.20 -5.52 -12.40
N ASP A 38 40.86 -5.55 -12.50
CA ASP A 38 40.20 -5.25 -13.77
C ASP A 38 38.77 -4.71 -13.58
N VAL A 39 38.26 -4.00 -14.62
CA VAL A 39 36.93 -3.42 -14.67
C VAL A 39 36.40 -3.48 -16.11
N ASN A 40 35.15 -3.91 -16.30
CA ASN A 40 34.58 -4.00 -17.63
C ASN A 40 34.09 -2.66 -18.18
N PRO A 41 33.96 -2.52 -19.51
CA PRO A 41 33.53 -1.29 -20.16
C PRO A 41 32.14 -0.79 -19.72
N PHE A 42 31.24 -1.72 -19.35
CA PHE A 42 29.90 -1.36 -18.87
C PHE A 42 29.98 -0.56 -17.57
N LEU A 43 30.77 -0.98 -16.59
CA LEU A 43 30.93 -0.27 -15.32
C LEU A 43 31.60 1.10 -15.51
N VAL A 44 32.62 1.15 -16.36
CA VAL A 44 33.29 2.40 -16.76
C VAL A 44 32.27 3.41 -17.30
N LYS A 45 31.43 2.96 -18.24
CA LYS A 45 30.37 3.81 -18.84
C LYS A 45 29.30 4.23 -17.82
N MET A 46 28.87 3.29 -16.97
CA MET A 46 27.80 3.51 -16.00
C MET A 46 28.20 4.53 -14.93
N LEU A 47 29.44 4.47 -14.46
CA LEU A 47 29.94 5.34 -13.38
C LEU A 47 30.68 6.58 -13.86
N GLY A 48 31.10 6.62 -15.14
CA GLY A 48 31.76 7.75 -15.74
C GLY A 48 33.24 7.95 -15.33
N TYR A 49 33.85 6.94 -14.68
CA TYR A 49 35.28 6.91 -14.36
C TYR A 49 36.02 6.12 -15.43
N SER A 50 37.23 6.56 -15.80
CA SER A 50 38.08 5.81 -16.73
C SER A 50 38.61 4.52 -16.08
N ARG A 51 39.01 3.56 -16.93
CA ARG A 51 39.63 2.30 -16.43
C ARG A 51 40.86 2.59 -15.55
N ASP A 52 41.68 3.57 -15.88
CA ASP A 52 42.91 3.92 -15.14
C ASP A 52 42.59 4.50 -13.76
N GLU A 53 41.41 5.10 -13.59
CA GLU A 53 40.95 5.57 -12.28
C GLU A 53 40.47 4.45 -11.34
N PHE A 54 40.20 3.27 -11.88
CA PHE A 54 39.91 2.06 -11.10
C PHE A 54 41.17 1.24 -10.77
N ILE A 55 41.99 0.98 -11.76
CA ILE A 55 43.11 0.03 -11.63
C ILE A 55 44.11 0.44 -10.56
N LYS A 56 44.61 -0.52 -9.76
CA LYS A 56 45.56 -0.33 -8.66
C LYS A 56 45.05 0.57 -7.52
N ARG A 57 43.75 0.77 -7.42
CA ARG A 57 43.10 1.42 -6.27
C ARG A 57 42.26 0.42 -5.50
N LYS A 58 42.02 0.69 -4.22
CA LYS A 58 41.06 -0.06 -3.44
C LYS A 58 39.65 0.39 -3.76
N LEU A 59 38.68 -0.50 -3.64
CA LEU A 59 37.28 -0.21 -3.99
C LEU A 59 36.78 1.09 -3.35
N TRP A 60 37.04 1.30 -2.07
CA TRP A 60 36.62 2.50 -1.31
C TRP A 60 37.42 3.78 -1.60
N GLU A 61 38.44 3.72 -2.45
CA GLU A 61 39.20 4.87 -2.92
C GLU A 61 38.65 5.43 -4.24
N VAL A 62 37.84 4.65 -4.93
CA VAL A 62 37.13 5.08 -6.15
C VAL A 62 35.90 5.90 -5.76
N GLY A 63 35.74 7.09 -6.33
CA GLY A 63 34.73 8.07 -5.92
C GLY A 63 33.29 7.55 -5.86
N ALA A 64 32.92 6.63 -6.74
CA ALA A 64 31.61 6.00 -6.75
C ALA A 64 31.28 5.18 -5.48
N PHE A 65 32.32 4.67 -4.80
CA PHE A 65 32.21 3.79 -3.63
C PHE A 65 32.71 4.43 -2.34
N ARG A 66 33.15 5.70 -2.41
CA ARG A 66 33.80 6.40 -1.27
C ARG A 66 32.87 6.62 -0.08
N ASP A 67 31.59 6.91 -0.34
CA ASP A 67 30.60 7.22 0.70
C ASP A 67 29.96 5.96 1.32
N ILE A 68 30.44 4.76 0.95
CA ILE A 68 29.91 3.50 1.46
C ILE A 68 30.80 3.07 2.63
N GLU A 69 30.44 3.44 3.86
CA GLU A 69 31.07 2.93 5.10
C GLU A 69 31.13 1.40 5.13
N ALA A 70 30.12 0.77 4.53
CA ALA A 70 30.05 -0.66 4.33
C ALA A 70 31.15 -1.25 3.42
N SER A 71 31.93 -0.45 2.66
CA SER A 71 32.88 -1.01 1.69
C SER A 71 34.08 -1.70 2.33
N LYS A 72 34.60 -1.18 3.44
CA LYS A 72 35.68 -1.83 4.21
C LYS A 72 35.18 -3.02 5.01
N GLU A 73 34.05 -2.86 5.68
CA GLU A 73 33.43 -3.94 6.46
C GLU A 73 32.94 -5.08 5.54
N ALA A 74 32.41 -4.71 4.38
CA ALA A 74 32.04 -5.64 3.33
C ALA A 74 33.23 -6.44 2.81
N PHE A 75 34.37 -5.81 2.59
CA PHE A 75 35.59 -6.49 2.16
C PHE A 75 36.08 -7.50 3.22
N LEU A 76 36.08 -7.12 4.50
CA LEU A 76 36.44 -8.01 5.59
C LEU A 76 35.44 -9.17 5.76
N ALA A 77 34.16 -8.89 5.61
CA ALA A 77 33.10 -9.91 5.63
C ALA A 77 33.21 -10.87 4.44
N LEU A 78 33.59 -10.36 3.28
CA LEU A 78 33.77 -11.14 2.06
C LEU A 78 34.96 -12.08 2.16
N GLN A 79 36.06 -11.65 2.76
CA GLN A 79 37.22 -12.50 3.02
C GLN A 79 36.88 -13.71 3.93
N LYS A 80 35.89 -13.53 4.83
CA LYS A 80 35.46 -14.58 5.78
C LYS A 80 34.35 -15.46 5.21
N ASN A 81 33.37 -14.89 4.52
CA ASN A 81 32.14 -15.57 4.11
C ASN A 81 32.13 -15.98 2.63
N GLU A 82 33.10 -15.54 1.83
CA GLU A 82 33.28 -15.80 0.38
C GLU A 82 32.12 -15.33 -0.53
N TYR A 83 31.07 -14.73 0.06
CA TYR A 83 29.90 -14.21 -0.63
C TYR A 83 29.30 -13.02 0.13
N ILE A 84 28.90 -11.97 -0.61
CA ILE A 84 28.14 -10.86 -0.08
C ILE A 84 27.14 -10.33 -1.13
N ARG A 85 26.00 -9.87 -0.68
CA ARG A 85 24.98 -9.25 -1.53
C ARG A 85 24.36 -8.05 -0.83
N TYR A 86 24.42 -6.91 -1.50
CA TYR A 86 23.68 -5.70 -1.12
C TYR A 86 22.59 -5.43 -2.14
N LYS A 87 21.38 -5.20 -1.66
CA LYS A 87 20.25 -4.72 -2.46
C LYS A 87 20.10 -3.23 -2.22
N ASP A 88 19.68 -2.53 -3.28
CA ASP A 88 19.31 -1.12 -3.20
C ASP A 88 20.45 -0.19 -2.74
N LEU A 89 21.68 -0.44 -3.23
CA LEU A 89 22.84 0.37 -2.95
C LEU A 89 22.88 1.59 -3.90
N PRO A 90 22.86 2.83 -3.40
CA PRO A 90 23.00 3.99 -4.26
C PRO A 90 24.48 4.22 -4.61
N LEU A 91 24.82 4.13 -5.90
CA LEU A 91 26.13 4.52 -6.42
C LEU A 91 26.05 5.90 -7.06
N ARG A 92 27.03 6.75 -6.79
CA ARG A 92 27.13 8.07 -7.39
C ARG A 92 28.16 8.05 -8.52
N SER A 93 27.71 8.30 -9.75
CA SER A 93 28.61 8.49 -10.89
C SER A 93 29.41 9.78 -10.78
N ARG A 94 30.41 9.95 -11.62
CA ARG A 94 31.30 11.13 -11.65
C ARG A 94 30.56 12.44 -11.87
N ASP A 95 29.52 12.44 -12.68
CA ASP A 95 28.62 13.58 -12.95
C ASP A 95 27.59 13.85 -11.85
N GLY A 96 27.63 13.06 -10.76
CA GLY A 96 26.74 13.21 -9.60
C GLY A 96 25.41 12.47 -9.70
N LYS A 97 25.15 11.75 -10.80
CA LYS A 97 23.92 10.94 -10.95
C LYS A 97 23.93 9.79 -9.96
N LEU A 98 22.81 9.60 -9.25
CA LEU A 98 22.58 8.44 -8.39
C LEU A 98 21.94 7.30 -9.17
N THR A 99 22.57 6.13 -9.16
CA THR A 99 22.07 4.89 -9.76
C THR A 99 21.86 3.88 -8.65
N GLN A 100 20.66 3.31 -8.55
CA GLN A 100 20.37 2.22 -7.61
C GLN A 100 20.89 0.91 -8.18
N VAL A 101 21.77 0.25 -7.44
CA VAL A 101 22.38 -1.00 -7.91
C VAL A 101 22.17 -2.15 -6.93
N GLU A 102 22.12 -3.34 -7.50
CA GLU A 102 22.34 -4.58 -6.77
C GLU A 102 23.81 -4.94 -6.90
N PHE A 103 24.49 -5.13 -5.78
CA PHE A 103 25.90 -5.43 -5.69
C PHE A 103 26.08 -6.85 -5.14
N VAL A 104 26.72 -7.72 -5.92
CA VAL A 104 26.98 -9.11 -5.53
C VAL A 104 28.45 -9.40 -5.71
N SER A 105 29.10 -9.89 -4.67
CA SER A 105 30.51 -10.28 -4.73
C SER A 105 30.72 -11.73 -4.32
N ASN A 106 31.58 -12.40 -5.08
CA ASN A 106 32.00 -13.78 -4.85
C ASN A 106 33.52 -13.85 -4.82
N VAL A 107 34.03 -14.77 -4.01
CA VAL A 107 35.46 -15.11 -3.97
C VAL A 107 35.69 -16.44 -4.68
N TYR A 108 36.71 -16.52 -5.51
CA TYR A 108 37.11 -17.76 -6.16
C TYR A 108 38.65 -17.84 -6.35
N PHE A 109 39.17 -19.02 -6.68
CA PHE A 109 40.57 -19.21 -7.00
C PHE A 109 40.81 -19.24 -8.50
N ALA A 110 41.77 -18.43 -8.97
CA ALA A 110 42.23 -18.43 -10.35
C ALA A 110 43.75 -18.41 -10.40
N GLY A 111 44.37 -19.40 -11.08
CA GLY A 111 45.82 -19.48 -11.21
C GLY A 111 46.60 -19.59 -9.89
N GLY A 112 45.96 -20.02 -8.80
CA GLY A 112 46.58 -20.08 -7.47
C GLY A 112 46.38 -18.83 -6.61
N GLU A 113 45.79 -17.77 -7.18
CA GLU A 113 45.47 -16.52 -6.48
C GLU A 113 44.00 -16.47 -6.12
N LYS A 114 43.67 -15.82 -4.99
CA LYS A 114 42.30 -15.58 -4.54
C LYS A 114 41.78 -14.27 -5.18
N VAL A 115 40.69 -14.35 -5.94
CA VAL A 115 40.11 -13.22 -6.67
C VAL A 115 38.71 -12.96 -6.16
N ILE A 116 38.36 -11.70 -5.96
CA ILE A 116 36.99 -11.24 -5.71
C ILE A 116 36.41 -10.71 -7.01
N GLN A 117 35.26 -11.26 -7.41
CA GLN A 117 34.45 -10.74 -8.51
C GLN A 117 33.24 -10.00 -7.93
N CYS A 118 33.08 -8.74 -8.28
CA CYS A 118 31.92 -7.93 -7.95
C CYS A 118 31.07 -7.73 -9.21
N ASN A 119 29.79 -8.11 -9.10
CA ASN A 119 28.77 -7.86 -10.14
C ASN A 119 27.87 -6.73 -9.66
N ILE A 120 27.73 -5.70 -10.47
CA ILE A 120 27.01 -4.46 -10.16
C ILE A 120 25.93 -4.26 -11.21
N ARG A 121 24.69 -4.52 -10.82
CA ARG A 121 23.54 -4.43 -11.70
C ARG A 121 22.75 -3.18 -11.44
N ASP A 122 22.49 -2.37 -12.46
CA ASP A 122 21.55 -1.25 -12.37
C ASP A 122 20.11 -1.80 -12.22
N ILE A 123 19.46 -1.43 -11.14
CA ILE A 123 18.08 -1.84 -10.83
C ILE A 123 17.10 -0.64 -10.85
N THR A 124 17.53 0.53 -11.33
CA THR A 124 16.75 1.77 -11.30
C THR A 124 15.41 1.63 -12.03
N GLU A 125 15.43 1.09 -13.26
CA GLU A 125 14.19 0.86 -14.03
C GLU A 125 13.26 -0.15 -13.34
N ARG A 126 13.83 -1.23 -12.82
CA ARG A 126 13.06 -2.26 -12.09
C ARG A 126 12.37 -1.69 -10.85
N GLN A 127 13.07 -0.87 -10.08
CA GLN A 127 12.51 -0.21 -8.91
C GLN A 127 11.42 0.80 -9.29
N HIS A 128 11.66 1.60 -10.33
CA HIS A 128 10.66 2.53 -10.84
C HIS A 128 9.39 1.81 -11.27
N ALA A 129 9.50 0.75 -12.07
CA ALA A 129 8.36 -0.06 -12.49
C ALA A 129 7.61 -0.70 -11.30
N HIS A 130 8.35 -1.20 -10.32
CA HIS A 130 7.75 -1.74 -9.08
C HIS A 130 6.96 -0.67 -8.31
N ASN A 131 7.53 0.51 -8.13
CA ASN A 131 6.87 1.62 -7.43
C ASN A 131 5.61 2.11 -8.16
N VAL A 132 5.64 2.19 -9.50
CA VAL A 132 4.46 2.51 -10.32
C VAL A 132 3.37 1.45 -10.12
N LEU A 133 3.73 0.17 -10.16
CA LEU A 133 2.79 -0.94 -9.95
C LEU A 133 2.16 -0.90 -8.55
N VAL A 134 2.94 -0.66 -7.50
CA VAL A 134 2.44 -0.53 -6.12
C VAL A 134 1.48 0.65 -5.99
N LYS A 135 1.82 1.81 -6.55
CA LYS A 135 0.94 2.99 -6.56
C LYS A 135 -0.36 2.72 -7.32
N SER A 136 -0.29 2.11 -8.51
CA SER A 136 -1.47 1.76 -9.30
C SER A 136 -2.38 0.77 -8.56
N LYS A 137 -1.82 -0.27 -7.94
CA LYS A 137 -2.57 -1.20 -7.09
C LYS A 137 -3.26 -0.51 -5.92
N ALA A 138 -2.59 0.45 -5.26
CA ALA A 138 -3.18 1.20 -4.15
C ALA A 138 -4.35 2.07 -4.61
N ILE A 139 -4.25 2.72 -5.78
CA ILE A 139 -5.33 3.51 -6.39
C ILE A 139 -6.51 2.60 -6.74
N LEU A 140 -6.28 1.50 -7.46
CA LEU A 140 -7.32 0.54 -7.82
C LEU A 140 -8.02 -0.04 -6.58
N ARG A 141 -7.25 -0.35 -5.52
CA ARG A 141 -7.82 -0.83 -4.25
C ARG A 141 -8.69 0.23 -3.58
N ARG A 142 -8.28 1.51 -3.57
CA ARG A 142 -9.11 2.61 -3.06
C ARG A 142 -10.41 2.75 -3.84
N GLN A 143 -10.37 2.70 -5.16
CA GLN A 143 -11.55 2.74 -6.02
C GLN A 143 -12.46 1.52 -5.83
N SER A 144 -11.86 0.34 -5.55
CA SER A 144 -12.61 -0.91 -5.33
C SER A 144 -13.30 -1.01 -3.96
N VAL A 145 -12.91 -0.20 -2.94
CA VAL A 145 -13.46 -0.29 -1.57
C VAL A 145 -14.27 0.94 -1.15
N ARG A 146 -14.26 2.02 -1.95
CA ARG A 146 -14.96 3.26 -1.64
C ARG A 146 -16.10 3.52 -2.61
N ASP A 147 -17.16 4.16 -2.10
CA ASP A 147 -18.21 4.77 -2.92
C ASP A 147 -17.69 6.06 -3.56
N HIS A 148 -17.90 6.22 -4.85
CA HIS A 148 -17.33 7.32 -5.63
C HIS A 148 -17.93 8.69 -5.30
N LEU A 149 -19.23 8.73 -4.92
CA LEU A 149 -19.92 9.97 -4.60
C LEU A 149 -19.57 10.45 -3.20
N THR A 150 -19.63 9.57 -2.23
CA THR A 150 -19.53 9.92 -0.81
C THR A 150 -18.13 9.72 -0.23
N GLY A 151 -17.27 8.91 -0.87
CA GLY A 151 -15.95 8.52 -0.34
C GLY A 151 -15.99 7.64 0.91
N LEU A 152 -17.16 7.25 1.40
CA LEU A 152 -17.33 6.22 2.43
C LEU A 152 -16.94 4.85 1.89
N PHE A 153 -16.88 3.83 2.73
CA PHE A 153 -16.74 2.47 2.24
C PHE A 153 -17.95 2.08 1.38
N ASN A 154 -17.75 1.21 0.42
CA ASN A 154 -18.86 0.67 -0.37
C ASN A 154 -19.41 -0.63 0.27
N ARG A 155 -20.57 -1.06 -0.20
CA ARG A 155 -21.27 -2.24 0.27
C ARG A 155 -20.38 -3.49 0.31
N ARG A 156 -19.66 -3.76 -0.78
CA ARG A 156 -18.79 -4.94 -0.88
C ARG A 156 -17.74 -4.99 0.22
N TYR A 157 -17.05 -3.88 0.47
CA TYR A 157 -16.04 -3.80 1.52
C TYR A 157 -16.64 -4.02 2.92
N MET A 158 -17.83 -3.46 3.16
CA MET A 158 -18.54 -3.61 4.43
C MET A 158 -18.92 -5.06 4.67
N GLU A 159 -19.54 -5.73 3.69
CA GLU A 159 -19.96 -7.14 3.82
C GLU A 159 -18.75 -8.04 4.14
N GLU A 160 -17.64 -7.92 3.37
CA GLU A 160 -16.42 -8.70 3.60
C GLU A 160 -15.76 -8.39 4.97
N THR A 161 -15.90 -7.17 5.46
CA THR A 161 -15.28 -6.74 6.72
C THR A 161 -16.14 -7.12 7.90
N LEU A 162 -17.47 -7.00 7.81
CA LEU A 162 -18.41 -7.42 8.83
C LEU A 162 -18.26 -8.91 9.15
N GLU A 163 -18.20 -9.79 8.14
CA GLU A 163 -18.00 -11.23 8.37
C GLU A 163 -16.72 -11.51 9.18
N ARG A 164 -15.61 -10.88 8.80
CA ARG A 164 -14.33 -11.04 9.53
C ARG A 164 -14.39 -10.49 10.95
N GLU A 165 -15.11 -9.39 11.15
CA GLU A 165 -15.24 -8.76 12.45
C GLU A 165 -16.13 -9.58 13.39
N LEU A 166 -17.22 -10.17 12.90
CA LEU A 166 -18.06 -11.07 13.69
C LEU A 166 -17.30 -12.34 14.13
N LEU A 167 -16.48 -12.91 13.24
CA LEU A 167 -15.59 -14.03 13.60
C LEU A 167 -14.56 -13.66 14.67
N ARG A 168 -14.08 -12.43 14.65
CA ARG A 168 -13.15 -11.91 15.66
C ARG A 168 -13.87 -11.64 16.97
N ALA A 169 -15.04 -11.02 16.90
CA ALA A 169 -15.90 -10.71 18.05
C ALA A 169 -16.32 -11.97 18.81
N SER A 170 -16.72 -13.02 18.07
CA SER A 170 -17.06 -14.32 18.67
C SER A 170 -15.90 -14.96 19.44
N ARG A 171 -14.65 -14.81 18.95
CA ARG A 171 -13.46 -15.36 19.62
C ARG A 171 -13.00 -14.55 20.83
N LYS A 172 -13.25 -13.23 20.81
CA LYS A 172 -12.81 -12.31 21.86
C LYS A 172 -13.91 -11.86 22.79
N GLU A 173 -15.14 -12.40 22.59
CA GLU A 173 -16.31 -12.14 23.42
C GLU A 173 -16.70 -10.67 23.56
N TYR A 174 -16.67 -9.91 22.44
CA TYR A 174 -17.18 -8.54 22.42
C TYR A 174 -18.35 -8.36 21.43
N SER A 175 -19.13 -7.32 21.64
CA SER A 175 -20.30 -7.00 20.81
C SER A 175 -19.91 -6.18 19.58
N VAL A 176 -20.67 -6.31 18.49
CA VAL A 176 -20.54 -5.48 17.30
C VAL A 176 -21.88 -4.82 17.00
N GLY A 177 -21.91 -3.49 17.02
CA GLY A 177 -23.08 -2.72 16.66
C GLY A 177 -23.21 -2.53 15.16
N VAL A 178 -24.44 -2.62 14.64
CA VAL A 178 -24.79 -2.25 13.25
C VAL A 178 -25.91 -1.23 13.28
N ILE A 179 -25.70 -0.12 12.59
CA ILE A 179 -26.68 0.97 12.43
C ILE A 179 -26.98 1.06 10.94
N LEU A 180 -28.19 0.73 10.54
CA LEU A 180 -28.69 0.90 9.17
C LEU A 180 -29.54 2.18 9.09
N MET A 181 -29.24 3.04 8.16
CA MET A 181 -29.84 4.36 8.00
C MET A 181 -30.37 4.54 6.59
N ASP A 182 -31.49 5.26 6.48
CA ASP A 182 -32.13 5.60 5.21
C ASP A 182 -32.60 7.06 5.25
N VAL A 183 -32.37 7.81 4.16
CA VAL A 183 -32.79 9.20 4.05
C VAL A 183 -34.29 9.26 3.71
N ASP A 184 -35.09 9.75 4.64
CA ASP A 184 -36.55 9.80 4.48
C ASP A 184 -36.95 10.68 3.29
N ASN A 185 -37.86 10.13 2.46
CA ASN A 185 -38.43 10.80 1.30
C ASN A 185 -37.37 11.27 0.27
N PHE A 186 -36.21 10.65 0.18
CA PHE A 186 -35.12 11.06 -0.72
C PHE A 186 -35.54 11.13 -2.18
N LYS A 187 -36.35 10.19 -2.67
CA LYS A 187 -36.88 10.23 -4.03
C LYS A 187 -37.70 11.50 -4.28
N ARG A 188 -38.62 11.86 -3.37
CA ARG A 188 -39.44 13.08 -3.48
C ARG A 188 -38.56 14.35 -3.45
N PHE A 189 -37.50 14.31 -2.65
CA PHE A 189 -36.53 15.41 -2.64
C PHE A 189 -35.83 15.55 -3.99
N ASN A 190 -35.34 14.46 -4.58
CA ASN A 190 -34.76 14.47 -5.93
C ASN A 190 -35.73 14.97 -7.01
N ASP A 191 -36.98 14.53 -6.95
CA ASP A 191 -38.01 14.95 -7.90
C ASP A 191 -38.29 16.46 -7.79
N THR A 192 -38.10 17.07 -6.61
CA THR A 192 -38.36 18.51 -6.37
C THR A 192 -37.13 19.39 -6.60
N CYS A 193 -35.94 18.95 -6.15
CA CYS A 193 -34.72 19.76 -6.12
C CYS A 193 -33.67 19.32 -7.16
N GLY A 194 -33.91 18.20 -7.84
CA GLY A 194 -33.00 17.59 -8.82
C GLY A 194 -31.93 16.69 -8.20
N HIS A 195 -31.41 15.75 -9.00
CA HIS A 195 -30.42 14.76 -8.55
C HIS A 195 -29.12 15.37 -8.01
N ALA A 196 -28.67 16.50 -8.56
CA ALA A 196 -27.46 17.17 -8.07
C ALA A 196 -27.62 17.69 -6.64
N ALA A 197 -28.82 18.11 -6.22
CA ALA A 197 -29.13 18.48 -4.86
C ALA A 197 -29.17 17.24 -3.94
N GLY A 198 -29.70 16.11 -4.44
CA GLY A 198 -29.65 14.85 -3.72
C GLY A 198 -28.25 14.33 -3.51
N ASP A 199 -27.39 14.41 -4.52
CA ASP A 199 -25.97 14.04 -4.42
C ASP A 199 -25.25 14.88 -3.35
N ALA A 200 -25.54 16.20 -3.30
CA ALA A 200 -24.99 17.09 -2.27
C ALA A 200 -25.42 16.69 -0.85
N ILE A 201 -26.70 16.31 -0.67
CA ILE A 201 -27.21 15.80 0.61
C ILE A 201 -26.47 14.51 1.03
N LEU A 202 -26.30 13.56 0.11
CA LEU A 202 -25.59 12.30 0.40
C LEU A 202 -24.12 12.52 0.75
N GLN A 203 -23.46 13.48 0.08
CA GLN A 203 -22.08 13.85 0.39
C GLN A 203 -21.96 14.46 1.79
N GLU A 204 -22.91 15.29 2.15
CA GLU A 204 -22.87 15.94 3.46
C GLU A 204 -23.26 14.98 4.60
N LEU A 205 -24.23 14.10 4.38
CA LEU A 205 -24.49 13.01 5.32
C LEU A 205 -23.23 12.14 5.53
N ALA A 206 -22.48 11.89 4.47
CA ALA A 206 -21.20 11.19 4.60
C ALA A 206 -20.17 12.00 5.40
N ASN A 207 -20.12 13.32 5.31
CA ASN A 207 -19.27 14.19 6.12
C ASN A 207 -19.67 14.12 7.60
N LEU A 208 -20.98 14.18 7.88
CA LEU A 208 -21.53 14.01 9.23
C LEU A 208 -21.12 12.67 9.82
N LEU A 209 -21.30 11.58 9.08
CA LEU A 209 -20.90 10.25 9.53
C LEU A 209 -19.41 10.16 9.82
N ARG A 210 -18.53 10.76 8.98
CA ARG A 210 -17.08 10.81 9.25
C ARG A 210 -16.75 11.54 10.55
N GLY A 211 -17.51 12.58 10.89
CA GLY A 211 -17.34 13.30 12.15
C GLY A 211 -17.80 12.53 13.39
N CYS A 212 -18.66 11.53 13.19
CA CYS A 212 -19.26 10.73 14.27
C CYS A 212 -18.56 9.38 14.51
N VAL A 213 -17.51 9.02 13.74
CA VAL A 213 -16.87 7.69 13.79
C VAL A 213 -15.47 7.72 14.38
N HIS A 214 -15.08 6.61 15.00
CA HIS A 214 -13.72 6.31 15.40
C HIS A 214 -12.95 5.61 14.28
N ARG A 215 -11.65 5.38 14.48
CA ARG A 215 -10.76 4.80 13.47
C ARG A 215 -11.14 3.37 13.05
N GLU A 216 -11.70 2.61 13.98
CA GLU A 216 -12.11 1.22 13.79
C GLU A 216 -13.50 1.08 13.19
N ASP A 217 -14.32 2.14 13.22
CA ASP A 217 -15.68 2.13 12.70
C ASP A 217 -15.69 2.06 11.16
N ILE A 218 -16.73 1.47 10.60
CA ILE A 218 -16.86 1.22 9.16
C ILE A 218 -18.09 1.96 8.61
N PRO A 219 -17.96 3.29 8.34
CA PRO A 219 -19.02 4.06 7.71
C PRO A 219 -19.10 3.71 6.22
N THR A 220 -20.28 3.30 5.78
CA THR A 220 -20.52 2.72 4.45
C THR A 220 -21.72 3.36 3.79
N ARG A 221 -21.62 3.64 2.49
CA ARG A 221 -22.81 3.82 1.65
C ARG A 221 -23.20 2.43 1.13
N TYR A 222 -24.40 1.97 1.56
CA TYR A 222 -24.88 0.63 1.23
C TYR A 222 -25.50 0.55 -0.15
N GLY A 223 -26.24 1.61 -0.55
CA GLY A 223 -26.79 1.77 -1.89
C GLY A 223 -27.82 2.92 -1.93
N GLY A 224 -27.92 3.62 -3.04
CA GLY A 224 -28.89 4.73 -3.17
C GLY A 224 -28.76 5.76 -2.03
N ASP A 225 -29.77 5.84 -1.20
CA ASP A 225 -29.91 6.68 -0.01
C ASP A 225 -29.70 5.94 1.32
N GLU A 226 -29.23 4.69 1.27
CA GLU A 226 -28.98 3.84 2.42
C GLU A 226 -27.52 3.87 2.86
N PHE A 227 -27.30 3.96 4.19
CA PHE A 227 -26.00 3.96 4.82
C PHE A 227 -25.93 2.92 5.94
N ILE A 228 -24.77 2.32 6.12
CA ILE A 228 -24.51 1.42 7.26
C ILE A 228 -23.28 1.92 8.02
N LEU A 229 -23.38 1.86 9.33
CA LEU A 229 -22.23 2.07 10.22
C LEU A 229 -22.05 0.81 11.06
N VAL A 230 -20.90 0.14 10.91
CA VAL A 230 -20.51 -0.99 11.75
C VAL A 230 -19.56 -0.47 12.83
N LEU A 231 -19.86 -0.82 14.07
CA LEU A 231 -19.15 -0.40 15.28
C LEU A 231 -18.54 -1.63 15.98
N PRO A 232 -17.27 -1.94 15.76
CA PRO A 232 -16.56 -2.95 16.52
C PRO A 232 -16.49 -2.59 18.01
N ASP A 233 -16.57 -3.58 18.88
CA ASP A 233 -16.50 -3.44 20.35
C ASP A 233 -17.50 -2.43 20.92
N ALA A 234 -18.73 -2.44 20.37
CA ALA A 234 -19.81 -1.53 20.79
C ALA A 234 -21.01 -2.30 21.35
N SER A 235 -21.31 -2.07 22.61
CA SER A 235 -22.52 -2.60 23.25
C SER A 235 -23.79 -1.99 22.66
N ARG A 236 -24.96 -2.60 22.95
CA ARG A 236 -26.27 -2.06 22.54
C ARG A 236 -26.48 -0.61 22.97
N SER A 237 -26.12 -0.27 24.20
CA SER A 237 -26.28 1.07 24.70
C SER A 237 -25.40 2.09 23.99
N VAL A 238 -24.16 1.71 23.63
CA VAL A 238 -23.22 2.55 22.85
C VAL A 238 -23.75 2.73 21.44
N THR A 239 -24.20 1.66 20.81
CA THR A 239 -24.73 1.67 19.43
C THR A 239 -25.97 2.54 19.32
N LEU A 240 -26.91 2.44 20.27
CA LEU A 240 -28.12 3.27 20.34
C LEU A 240 -27.79 4.75 20.50
N LYS A 241 -26.95 5.11 21.47
CA LYS A 241 -26.52 6.51 21.67
C LYS A 241 -25.88 7.10 20.42
N ARG A 242 -25.09 6.30 19.72
CA ARG A 242 -24.46 6.74 18.45
C ARG A 242 -25.51 6.96 17.36
N ALA A 243 -26.51 6.07 17.24
CA ALA A 243 -27.60 6.18 16.29
C ALA A 243 -28.48 7.41 16.58
N GLU A 244 -28.83 7.66 17.86
CA GLU A 244 -29.56 8.85 18.29
C GLU A 244 -28.81 10.15 17.97
N LEU A 245 -27.50 10.20 18.28
CA LEU A 245 -26.66 11.34 17.96
C LEU A 245 -26.64 11.65 16.44
N ILE A 246 -26.51 10.62 15.62
CA ILE A 246 -26.51 10.78 14.16
C ILE A 246 -27.88 11.29 13.69
N CYS A 247 -28.98 10.74 14.22
CA CYS A 247 -30.33 11.14 13.89
C CYS A 247 -30.60 12.62 14.22
N GLU A 248 -30.17 13.06 15.42
CA GLU A 248 -30.33 14.46 15.84
C GLU A 248 -29.46 15.43 15.05
N ASN A 249 -28.19 15.08 14.82
CA ASN A 249 -27.29 15.91 14.00
C ASN A 249 -27.81 16.07 12.56
N ALA A 250 -28.43 15.04 11.99
CA ALA A 250 -29.05 15.12 10.67
C ALA A 250 -30.22 16.09 10.62
N LYS A 251 -31.02 16.21 11.67
CA LYS A 251 -32.13 17.18 11.75
C LYS A 251 -31.64 18.63 11.82
N GLN A 252 -30.44 18.84 12.40
CA GLN A 252 -29.83 20.18 12.55
C GLN A 252 -29.03 20.60 11.32
N PHE A 253 -29.03 19.80 10.31
CA PHE A 253 -28.26 19.98 9.09
C PHE A 253 -28.74 21.20 8.27
N HIS A 254 -27.81 22.02 7.78
CA HIS A 254 -28.07 23.16 6.92
C HIS A 254 -27.13 23.13 5.71
N LEU A 255 -27.66 22.95 4.52
CA LEU A 255 -26.91 22.98 3.28
C LEU A 255 -27.35 24.14 2.39
N GLN A 256 -26.42 24.99 1.96
CA GLN A 256 -26.66 25.94 0.88
C GLN A 256 -26.35 25.27 -0.47
N PHE A 257 -27.38 25.13 -1.29
CA PHE A 257 -27.23 24.59 -2.65
C PHE A 257 -27.88 25.52 -3.65
N ASN A 258 -27.11 26.03 -4.63
CA ASN A 258 -27.57 26.98 -5.66
C ASN A 258 -28.40 28.17 -5.11
N GLY A 259 -27.96 28.75 -3.99
CA GLY A 259 -28.62 29.89 -3.34
C GLY A 259 -29.90 29.55 -2.58
N LYS A 260 -30.24 28.26 -2.44
CA LYS A 260 -31.38 27.80 -1.64
C LYS A 260 -30.84 27.12 -0.36
N ASN A 261 -31.44 27.45 0.78
CA ASN A 261 -31.19 26.75 2.01
C ASN A 261 -31.99 25.44 2.02
N LEU A 262 -31.28 24.32 2.15
CA LEU A 262 -31.85 23.00 2.36
C LEU A 262 -31.73 22.73 3.86
N GLU A 263 -32.86 22.65 4.55
CA GLU A 263 -32.92 22.47 6.01
C GLU A 263 -33.27 21.03 6.36
N GLY A 264 -32.51 20.45 7.30
CA GLY A 264 -32.82 19.19 7.97
C GLY A 264 -32.95 17.97 7.07
N ILE A 265 -32.11 16.98 7.31
CA ILE A 265 -32.28 15.64 6.74
C ILE A 265 -32.97 14.78 7.77
N SER A 266 -34.14 14.22 7.41
CA SER A 266 -34.77 13.20 8.25
C SER A 266 -34.18 11.85 7.93
N LEU A 267 -33.71 11.13 8.98
CA LEU A 267 -33.18 9.78 8.87
C LEU A 267 -34.03 8.80 9.67
N SER A 268 -34.48 7.72 9.04
CA SER A 268 -34.96 6.55 9.76
C SER A 268 -33.80 5.59 9.99
N ILE A 269 -33.67 5.07 11.19
CA ILE A 269 -32.49 4.29 11.62
C ILE A 269 -32.94 3.01 12.31
N GLY A 270 -32.40 1.87 11.88
CA GLY A 270 -32.51 0.58 12.53
C GLY A 270 -31.19 0.15 13.17
N VAL A 271 -31.25 -0.36 14.38
CA VAL A 271 -30.09 -0.80 15.17
C VAL A 271 -30.19 -2.28 15.48
N ALA A 272 -29.10 -3.01 15.26
CA ALA A 272 -28.92 -4.39 15.68
C ALA A 272 -27.53 -4.61 16.27
N VAL A 273 -27.37 -5.57 17.16
CA VAL A 273 -26.11 -5.84 17.88
C VAL A 273 -25.83 -7.34 17.91
N PHE A 274 -24.60 -7.70 17.49
CA PHE A 274 -24.07 -9.05 17.65
C PHE A 274 -23.57 -9.26 19.10
N PRO A 275 -23.78 -10.43 19.71
CA PRO A 275 -24.50 -11.60 19.17
C PRO A 275 -26.02 -11.59 19.43
N GLU A 276 -26.55 -10.61 20.12
CA GLU A 276 -27.91 -10.57 20.65
C GLU A 276 -28.99 -10.64 19.56
N ASP A 277 -28.83 -9.91 18.45
CA ASP A 277 -29.80 -9.79 17.35
C ASP A 277 -29.46 -10.67 16.14
N GLY A 278 -28.34 -11.38 16.19
CA GLY A 278 -27.95 -12.29 15.11
C GLY A 278 -26.52 -12.80 15.25
N ALA A 279 -26.32 -14.07 14.93
CA ALA A 279 -25.00 -14.71 14.99
C ALA A 279 -24.21 -14.64 13.68
N THR A 280 -24.83 -14.20 12.57
CA THR A 280 -24.21 -14.07 11.25
C THR A 280 -24.45 -12.70 10.67
N SER A 281 -23.62 -12.27 9.72
CA SER A 281 -23.77 -10.99 9.03
C SER A 281 -25.15 -10.82 8.39
N ALA A 282 -25.66 -11.87 7.75
CA ALA A 282 -26.99 -11.87 7.14
C ALA A 282 -28.11 -11.70 8.17
N ALA A 283 -28.07 -12.43 9.28
CA ALA A 283 -29.06 -12.32 10.35
C ALA A 283 -29.03 -10.93 10.99
N LEU A 284 -27.84 -10.40 11.26
CA LEU A 284 -27.66 -9.09 11.88
C LEU A 284 -28.13 -7.94 10.98
N LEU A 285 -27.84 -8.01 9.67
CA LEU A 285 -28.33 -7.03 8.70
C LEU A 285 -29.84 -7.11 8.53
N SER A 286 -30.43 -8.33 8.51
CA SER A 286 -31.88 -8.52 8.48
C SER A 286 -32.56 -7.96 9.72
N ALA A 287 -31.96 -8.11 10.90
CA ALA A 287 -32.47 -7.53 12.14
C ALA A 287 -32.43 -5.99 12.09
N ALA A 288 -31.34 -5.40 11.63
CA ALA A 288 -31.24 -3.95 11.44
C ALA A 288 -32.27 -3.42 10.42
N ASP A 289 -32.52 -4.15 9.33
CA ASP A 289 -33.53 -3.80 8.32
C ASP A 289 -34.96 -3.85 8.89
N ALA A 290 -35.29 -4.89 9.65
CA ALA A 290 -36.57 -4.98 10.35
C ALA A 290 -36.80 -3.82 11.31
N ALA A 291 -35.75 -3.44 12.08
CA ALA A 291 -35.80 -2.25 12.94
C ALA A 291 -35.98 -0.96 12.15
N LEU A 292 -35.25 -0.77 11.03
CA LEU A 292 -35.41 0.38 10.12
C LEU A 292 -36.83 0.48 9.58
N TYR A 293 -37.40 -0.64 9.19
CA TYR A 293 -38.79 -0.71 8.73
C TYR A 293 -39.79 -0.25 9.81
N HIS A 294 -39.57 -0.65 11.07
CA HIS A 294 -40.37 -0.17 12.23
C HIS A 294 -40.22 1.36 12.39
N ALA A 295 -39.00 1.92 12.33
CA ALA A 295 -38.78 3.35 12.40
C ALA A 295 -39.56 4.10 11.31
N LYS A 296 -39.56 3.60 10.06
CA LYS A 296 -40.31 4.19 8.94
C LYS A 296 -41.84 4.13 9.15
N ARG A 297 -42.37 3.04 9.70
CA ARG A 297 -43.80 2.89 9.96
C ARG A 297 -44.32 3.77 11.11
N GLU A 298 -43.51 3.97 12.13
CA GLU A 298 -43.89 4.77 13.32
C GLU A 298 -43.75 6.27 13.12
N GLY A 299 -43.55 6.75 11.90
CA GLY A 299 -43.57 8.18 11.59
C GLY A 299 -42.22 8.75 11.13
N ARG A 300 -41.23 7.90 10.86
CA ARG A 300 -39.88 8.31 10.37
C ARG A 300 -39.08 9.21 11.34
N GLY A 301 -37.91 9.65 10.94
CA GLY A 301 -37.09 10.58 11.70
C GLY A 301 -36.66 10.09 13.07
N ARG A 302 -36.47 8.79 13.26
CA ARG A 302 -36.22 8.13 14.55
C ARG A 302 -35.33 6.91 14.46
N VAL A 303 -34.87 6.49 15.62
CA VAL A 303 -34.15 5.23 15.83
C VAL A 303 -35.11 4.16 16.33
N ALA A 304 -35.02 2.93 15.81
CA ALA A 304 -35.70 1.74 16.34
C ALA A 304 -34.70 0.59 16.51
N THR A 305 -35.06 -0.34 17.38
CA THR A 305 -34.35 -1.61 17.63
C THR A 305 -35.24 -2.79 17.30
N VAL A 306 -34.65 -3.95 17.17
CA VAL A 306 -35.40 -5.21 17.18
C VAL A 306 -36.02 -5.40 18.55
N SER A 307 -37.33 -5.69 18.59
CA SER A 307 -38.10 -5.97 19.82
C SER A 307 -37.78 -7.34 20.36
#